data_07def3c4c7f2df98a14813d0c0e62ee9
#
_entry.id   07def3c4c7f2df98a14813d0c0e62ee9
#
_cell.length_a   1.000
_cell.length_b   1.000
_cell.length_c   1.000
_cell.angle_alpha   90.00
_cell.angle_beta   90.00
_cell.angle_gamma   90.00
#
_symmetry.space_group_name_H-M   'P 1'
#
loop_
_entity.id
_entity.type
_entity.pdbx_description
1 polymer ?
#
loop_
_entity_poly.entity_id
_entity_poly.type
_entity_poly.pdbx_seq_one_letter_code
_entity_poly.pdbx_strand_id
1 'polypeptide(L)'
;MKKLVSLLLIVAIFVSLCACGKSESTKNCEELIAQIGEVSLDSEDAICAAQDAYDALSSEEKDQIEAETAQKLKESRKEFEALVEQAELEAKLNAVTDLIDAIGTVTTESEPAIAAAEAAFAALSQKEKDMIKDHAETLNAAREAYIVAVKESHVATVAEHIDAIGTVTLDSKDAIDLARELYDVLTDEEKAMLTNYGVLEAAEAEYAAQKEAEEARIRAEKDKIIQQYSSKFEIDEDKVDKLTWYMHDDMPDYIDIRSYIIPYIGVKNGNPWIVIRYNYTEDDWIFWENMKIVVDDETYYKYVGYFNTVRDNDGGVVWEWYDEPLDYNQSLDSEELVMLQKIADSEETIIRFEGDNYYYDLTVSKTDKAIIRDVLTLYGALLG
;
A
#
# COMPACT_ATOMS: atom_id res chain seq x y z
N MET A 1 -43.49 -30.16 9.89
CA MET A 1 -44.72 -30.32 9.06
C MET A 1 -45.85 -30.76 9.99
N LYS A 2 -46.85 -29.89 10.13
CA LYS A 2 -48.01 -30.11 10.98
C LYS A 2 -48.80 -31.36 10.54
N LYS A 3 -49.11 -32.26 11.45
CA LYS A 3 -50.20 -33.20 11.27
C LYS A 3 -51.22 -33.01 12.41
N LEU A 4 -52.30 -32.35 12.05
CA LEU A 4 -53.54 -32.39 12.79
C LEU A 4 -54.07 -33.81 12.76
N VAL A 5 -54.37 -34.35 13.90
CA VAL A 5 -55.28 -35.51 14.03
C VAL A 5 -56.50 -35.07 14.82
N SER A 6 -57.61 -35.20 14.13
CA SER A 6 -58.95 -34.83 14.54
C SER A 6 -59.43 -35.73 15.67
N LEU A 7 -59.79 -35.16 16.81
CA LEU A 7 -60.42 -35.89 17.93
C LEU A 7 -61.95 -35.90 17.73
N LEU A 8 -62.50 -37.07 17.50
CA LEU A 8 -63.95 -37.27 17.41
C LEU A 8 -64.49 -37.45 18.81
N LEU A 9 -65.29 -36.49 19.23
CA LEU A 9 -66.03 -36.49 20.51
C LEU A 9 -67.23 -37.44 20.40
N ILE A 10 -67.25 -38.49 21.15
CA ILE A 10 -68.46 -39.30 21.41
C ILE A 10 -68.87 -39.07 22.86
N VAL A 11 -69.89 -38.29 23.05
CA VAL A 11 -70.61 -38.12 24.33
C VAL A 11 -71.61 -39.25 24.45
N ALA A 12 -71.33 -40.14 25.35
CA ALA A 12 -72.32 -41.13 25.82
C ALA A 12 -72.64 -40.87 27.29
N ILE A 13 -73.83 -40.36 27.53
CA ILE A 13 -74.43 -40.20 28.86
C ILE A 13 -74.83 -41.62 29.36
N PHE A 14 -74.22 -42.06 30.44
CA PHE A 14 -74.80 -43.18 31.22
C PHE A 14 -75.00 -42.75 32.67
N VAL A 15 -76.24 -42.92 33.09
CA VAL A 15 -76.73 -42.65 34.43
C VAL A 15 -76.33 -43.79 35.35
N SER A 16 -75.76 -43.43 36.48
CA SER A 16 -75.42 -44.13 37.74
C SER A 16 -76.10 -45.40 38.10
N LEU A 17 -75.28 -46.34 38.59
CA LEU A 17 -75.63 -47.25 39.72
C LEU A 17 -74.40 -47.31 40.61
N CYS A 18 -74.57 -46.96 41.88
CA CYS A 18 -73.52 -47.13 42.90
C CYS A 18 -73.12 -48.61 42.97
N ALA A 19 -71.95 -48.89 42.44
CA ALA A 19 -71.15 -50.05 42.75
C ALA A 19 -69.83 -49.58 43.30
N CYS A 20 -69.42 -49.99 44.46
CA CYS A 20 -68.19 -49.72 45.15
C CYS A 20 -67.01 -50.33 44.32
N GLY A 21 -66.61 -49.61 43.27
CA GLY A 21 -65.48 -49.95 42.39
C GLY A 21 -64.91 -48.63 41.75
N LYS A 22 -63.62 -48.52 41.56
CA LYS A 22 -62.92 -47.39 40.89
C LYS A 22 -63.60 -47.11 39.54
N SER A 23 -63.76 -45.88 39.18
CA SER A 23 -64.26 -45.44 37.86
C SER A 23 -63.39 -46.00 36.72
N GLU A 24 -63.92 -46.07 35.51
CA GLU A 24 -63.16 -46.48 34.34
C GLU A 24 -61.99 -45.48 34.03
N SER A 25 -62.25 -44.19 34.27
CA SER A 25 -61.26 -43.18 34.19
C SER A 25 -60.08 -43.34 35.16
N THR A 26 -60.42 -43.71 36.43
CA THR A 26 -59.43 -44.05 37.48
C THR A 26 -58.57 -45.22 37.11
N LYS A 27 -59.19 -46.30 36.60
CA LYS A 27 -58.47 -47.52 36.17
C LYS A 27 -57.55 -47.22 34.98
N ASN A 28 -58.03 -46.52 33.97
CA ASN A 28 -57.22 -46.17 32.83
C ASN A 28 -56.00 -45.24 33.23
N CYS A 29 -56.18 -44.38 34.19
CA CYS A 29 -55.09 -43.57 34.72
C CYS A 29 -54.03 -44.43 35.42
N GLU A 30 -54.48 -45.42 36.28
CA GLU A 30 -53.57 -46.33 36.96
C GLU A 30 -52.79 -47.23 35.96
N GLU A 31 -53.44 -47.69 34.90
CA GLU A 31 -52.81 -48.45 33.82
C GLU A 31 -51.75 -47.66 33.07
N LEU A 32 -52.04 -46.39 32.71
CA LEU A 32 -51.07 -45.54 32.07
C LEU A 32 -49.87 -45.24 32.96
N ILE A 33 -50.07 -45.01 34.27
CA ILE A 33 -49.00 -44.85 35.24
C ILE A 33 -48.15 -46.10 35.36
N ALA A 34 -48.80 -47.30 35.36
CA ALA A 34 -48.08 -48.55 35.40
C ALA A 34 -47.21 -48.81 34.17
N GLN A 35 -47.66 -48.33 32.97
CA GLN A 35 -47.00 -48.48 31.70
C GLN A 35 -45.74 -47.57 31.55
N ILE A 36 -45.55 -46.52 32.39
CA ILE A 36 -44.35 -45.71 32.32
C ILE A 36 -43.05 -46.54 32.41
N GLY A 37 -43.06 -47.62 33.18
CA GLY A 37 -41.88 -48.48 33.29
C GLY A 37 -40.67 -47.78 33.97
N GLU A 38 -39.50 -48.17 33.53
CA GLU A 38 -38.24 -47.48 33.90
C GLU A 38 -38.15 -46.15 33.10
N VAL A 39 -37.84 -45.05 33.77
CA VAL A 39 -37.81 -43.70 33.15
C VAL A 39 -36.55 -43.57 32.35
N SER A 40 -36.72 -43.11 31.09
CA SER A 40 -35.68 -42.79 30.16
C SER A 40 -36.07 -41.53 29.35
N LEU A 41 -35.19 -41.02 28.49
CA LEU A 41 -35.49 -39.89 27.61
C LEU A 41 -36.62 -40.18 26.61
N ASP A 42 -36.94 -41.48 26.37
CA ASP A 42 -38.05 -41.89 25.50
C ASP A 42 -39.36 -41.97 26.25
N SER A 43 -39.40 -41.71 27.56
CA SER A 43 -40.59 -41.86 28.41
C SER A 43 -41.54 -40.65 28.37
N GLU A 44 -41.26 -39.59 27.58
CA GLU A 44 -42.03 -38.34 27.53
C GLU A 44 -43.49 -38.56 27.23
N ASP A 45 -43.80 -39.30 26.14
CA ASP A 45 -45.17 -39.56 25.71
C ASP A 45 -45.96 -40.35 26.74
N ALA A 46 -45.33 -41.36 27.38
CA ALA A 46 -45.98 -42.15 28.38
C ALA A 46 -46.28 -41.40 29.68
N ILE A 47 -45.32 -40.53 30.10
CA ILE A 47 -45.49 -39.68 31.29
C ILE A 47 -46.55 -38.61 31.03
N CYS A 48 -46.55 -37.94 29.83
CA CYS A 48 -47.54 -36.97 29.45
C CYS A 48 -48.94 -37.61 29.39
N ALA A 49 -49.10 -38.78 28.77
CA ALA A 49 -50.37 -39.49 28.71
C ALA A 49 -50.91 -39.82 30.10
N ALA A 50 -50.04 -40.33 31.01
CA ALA A 50 -50.40 -40.58 32.37
C ALA A 50 -50.77 -39.31 33.16
N GLN A 51 -50.06 -38.27 32.97
CA GLN A 51 -50.33 -36.96 33.61
C GLN A 51 -51.65 -36.34 33.12
N ASP A 52 -51.91 -36.35 31.81
CA ASP A 52 -53.13 -35.86 31.23
C ASP A 52 -54.35 -36.64 31.75
N ALA A 53 -54.21 -38.01 31.83
CA ALA A 53 -55.25 -38.82 32.38
C ALA A 53 -55.49 -38.56 33.89
N TYR A 54 -54.40 -38.28 34.64
CA TYR A 54 -54.49 -37.90 36.05
C TYR A 54 -55.16 -36.58 36.27
N ASP A 55 -54.76 -35.55 35.44
CA ASP A 55 -55.27 -34.21 35.54
C ASP A 55 -56.74 -34.12 35.16
N ALA A 56 -57.24 -34.97 34.25
CA ALA A 56 -58.63 -35.08 33.84
C ALA A 56 -59.56 -35.70 34.92
N LEU A 57 -59.01 -36.35 35.93
CA LEU A 57 -59.82 -36.93 37.04
C LEU A 57 -60.40 -35.78 37.90
N SER A 58 -61.70 -36.05 38.39
CA SER A 58 -62.28 -35.18 39.40
C SER A 58 -61.57 -35.39 40.77
N SER A 59 -61.81 -34.52 41.73
CA SER A 59 -61.19 -34.64 43.08
C SER A 59 -61.53 -35.95 43.75
N GLU A 60 -62.79 -36.42 43.59
CA GLU A 60 -63.27 -37.65 44.15
C GLU A 60 -62.66 -38.93 43.51
N GLU A 61 -62.32 -38.81 42.16
CA GLU A 61 -61.62 -39.93 41.46
C GLU A 61 -60.13 -39.94 41.79
N LYS A 62 -59.52 -38.77 42.00
CA LYS A 62 -58.08 -38.66 42.46
C LYS A 62 -57.92 -39.27 43.82
N ASP A 63 -58.91 -39.11 44.72
CA ASP A 63 -58.87 -39.77 46.05
C ASP A 63 -58.97 -41.30 45.97
N GLN A 64 -59.41 -41.85 44.82
CA GLN A 64 -59.45 -43.33 44.59
C GLN A 64 -58.15 -43.86 44.04
N ILE A 65 -57.23 -43.07 43.56
CA ILE A 65 -55.91 -43.48 43.13
C ILE A 65 -55.09 -43.84 44.39
N GLU A 66 -54.40 -44.96 44.34
CA GLU A 66 -53.52 -45.33 45.44
C GLU A 66 -52.37 -44.36 45.58
N ALA A 67 -52.11 -43.93 46.82
CA ALA A 67 -51.06 -42.94 47.09
C ALA A 67 -49.70 -43.29 46.50
N GLU A 68 -49.39 -44.59 46.46
CA GLU A 68 -48.14 -45.06 45.84
C GLU A 68 -48.12 -44.91 44.33
N THR A 69 -49.27 -45.14 43.64
CA THR A 69 -49.43 -44.90 42.21
C THR A 69 -49.32 -43.41 41.83
N ALA A 70 -50.01 -42.56 42.59
CA ALA A 70 -49.85 -41.08 42.39
C ALA A 70 -48.43 -40.60 42.67
N GLN A 71 -47.77 -41.16 43.67
CA GLN A 71 -46.39 -40.81 43.97
C GLN A 71 -45.45 -41.32 42.87
N LYS A 72 -45.69 -42.53 42.30
CA LYS A 72 -44.89 -43.02 41.14
C LYS A 72 -44.98 -42.02 39.95
N LEU A 73 -46.15 -41.55 39.58
CA LEU A 73 -46.28 -40.55 38.49
C LEU A 73 -45.43 -39.29 38.77
N LYS A 74 -45.49 -38.78 39.98
CA LYS A 74 -44.75 -37.57 40.39
C LYS A 74 -43.24 -37.87 40.40
N GLU A 75 -42.79 -39.01 40.83
CA GLU A 75 -41.39 -39.41 40.83
C GLU A 75 -40.88 -39.65 39.41
N SER A 76 -41.63 -40.34 38.55
CA SER A 76 -41.32 -40.58 37.16
C SER A 76 -41.16 -39.26 36.40
N ARG A 77 -42.05 -38.24 36.62
CA ARG A 77 -41.96 -36.94 36.03
C ARG A 77 -40.70 -36.21 36.49
N LYS A 78 -40.38 -36.20 37.77
CA LYS A 78 -39.18 -35.55 38.33
C LYS A 78 -37.89 -36.21 37.80
N GLU A 79 -37.89 -37.52 37.67
CA GLU A 79 -36.77 -38.27 37.14
C GLU A 79 -36.55 -37.96 35.65
N PHE A 80 -37.64 -37.89 34.88
CA PHE A 80 -37.59 -37.50 33.46
C PHE A 80 -37.08 -36.08 33.30
N GLU A 81 -37.60 -35.09 34.06
CA GLU A 81 -37.14 -33.73 34.04
C GLU A 81 -35.61 -33.63 34.36
N ALA A 82 -35.12 -34.44 35.30
CA ALA A 82 -33.69 -34.47 35.64
C ALA A 82 -32.84 -35.09 34.51
N LEU A 83 -33.35 -36.15 33.82
CA LEU A 83 -32.67 -36.77 32.69
C LEU A 83 -32.61 -35.80 31.49
N VAL A 84 -33.67 -35.04 31.21
CA VAL A 84 -33.67 -34.04 30.16
C VAL A 84 -32.68 -32.92 30.46
N GLU A 85 -32.70 -32.37 31.69
CA GLU A 85 -31.73 -31.36 32.12
C GLU A 85 -30.26 -31.84 31.99
N GLN A 86 -30.02 -33.09 32.35
CA GLN A 86 -28.70 -33.71 32.21
C GLN A 86 -28.29 -33.87 30.73
N ALA A 87 -29.20 -34.34 29.87
CA ALA A 87 -28.94 -34.54 28.45
C ALA A 87 -28.68 -33.19 27.74
N GLU A 88 -29.47 -32.16 28.08
CA GLU A 88 -29.25 -30.79 27.56
C GLU A 88 -27.90 -30.20 27.99
N LEU A 89 -27.53 -30.43 29.26
CA LEU A 89 -26.22 -30.00 29.76
C LEU A 89 -25.07 -30.75 29.03
N GLU A 90 -25.18 -32.06 28.90
CA GLU A 90 -24.17 -32.85 28.17
C GLU A 90 -24.06 -32.43 26.71
N ALA A 91 -25.17 -32.19 26.00
CA ALA A 91 -25.17 -31.73 24.63
C ALA A 91 -24.51 -30.36 24.51
N LYS A 92 -24.78 -29.45 25.45
CA LYS A 92 -24.18 -28.10 25.50
C LYS A 92 -22.67 -28.16 25.74
N LEU A 93 -22.21 -29.00 26.67
CA LEU A 93 -20.79 -29.20 26.95
C LEU A 93 -20.07 -29.83 25.75
N ASN A 94 -20.67 -30.90 25.17
CA ASN A 94 -20.09 -31.54 23.99
C ASN A 94 -19.96 -30.60 22.81
N ALA A 95 -20.91 -29.69 22.56
CA ALA A 95 -20.82 -28.71 21.50
C ALA A 95 -19.61 -27.76 21.69
N VAL A 96 -19.26 -27.43 22.93
CA VAL A 96 -18.07 -26.61 23.23
C VAL A 96 -16.78 -27.42 23.10
N THR A 97 -16.75 -28.65 23.63
CA THR A 97 -15.54 -29.49 23.53
C THR A 97 -15.23 -29.85 22.08
N ASP A 98 -16.26 -30.13 21.26
CA ASP A 98 -16.12 -30.41 19.83
C ASP A 98 -15.48 -29.22 19.08
N LEU A 99 -15.86 -28.00 19.42
CA LEU A 99 -15.23 -26.81 18.84
C LEU A 99 -13.77 -26.68 19.25
N ILE A 100 -13.43 -27.00 20.50
CA ILE A 100 -12.05 -26.96 21.00
C ILE A 100 -11.20 -28.02 20.28
N ASP A 101 -11.73 -29.26 20.20
CA ASP A 101 -11.03 -30.38 19.57
C ASP A 101 -10.85 -30.14 18.05
N ALA A 102 -11.80 -29.47 17.42
CA ALA A 102 -11.74 -29.11 16.00
C ALA A 102 -10.63 -28.08 15.65
N ILE A 103 -10.05 -27.36 16.62
CA ILE A 103 -8.89 -26.46 16.39
C ILE A 103 -7.71 -27.25 15.80
N GLY A 104 -7.47 -28.48 16.30
CA GLY A 104 -6.40 -29.34 15.82
C GLY A 104 -5.01 -28.72 15.93
N THR A 105 -4.19 -28.86 14.88
CA THR A 105 -2.85 -28.25 14.82
C THR A 105 -2.97 -26.75 14.58
N VAL A 106 -2.42 -25.99 15.49
CA VAL A 106 -2.48 -24.51 15.44
C VAL A 106 -1.51 -23.94 14.38
N THR A 107 -2.04 -23.06 13.52
CA THR A 107 -1.31 -22.31 12.50
C THR A 107 -1.74 -20.84 12.54
N THR A 108 -1.16 -19.98 11.71
CA THR A 108 -1.58 -18.58 11.54
C THR A 108 -3.03 -18.43 11.04
N GLU A 109 -3.64 -19.49 10.51
CA GLU A 109 -5.02 -19.49 10.01
C GLU A 109 -6.03 -19.97 11.07
N SER A 110 -5.57 -20.36 12.26
CA SER A 110 -6.43 -20.96 13.30
C SER A 110 -7.28 -19.94 14.08
N GLU A 111 -7.10 -18.64 13.88
CA GLU A 111 -7.81 -17.58 14.61
C GLU A 111 -9.34 -17.75 14.62
N PRO A 112 -10.02 -18.01 13.48
CA PRO A 112 -11.48 -18.15 13.48
C PRO A 112 -11.97 -19.32 14.32
N ALA A 113 -11.26 -20.46 14.30
CA ALA A 113 -11.62 -21.64 15.05
C ALA A 113 -11.42 -21.42 16.58
N ILE A 114 -10.28 -20.80 16.94
CA ILE A 114 -9.98 -20.47 18.34
C ILE A 114 -11.00 -19.46 18.88
N ALA A 115 -11.30 -18.40 18.14
CA ALA A 115 -12.27 -17.38 18.53
C ALA A 115 -13.69 -17.97 18.70
N ALA A 116 -14.10 -18.89 17.83
CA ALA A 116 -15.38 -19.58 17.94
C ALA A 116 -15.45 -20.45 19.21
N ALA A 117 -14.41 -21.22 19.51
CA ALA A 117 -14.29 -22.02 20.70
C ALA A 117 -14.29 -21.15 21.99
N GLU A 118 -13.53 -20.04 21.99
CA GLU A 118 -13.49 -19.05 23.08
C GLU A 118 -14.86 -18.44 23.37
N ALA A 119 -15.58 -18.03 22.31
CA ALA A 119 -16.92 -17.48 22.44
C ALA A 119 -17.91 -18.50 23.03
N ALA A 120 -17.88 -19.75 22.54
CA ALA A 120 -18.72 -20.83 23.06
C ALA A 120 -18.37 -21.14 24.52
N PHE A 121 -17.09 -21.23 24.86
CA PHE A 121 -16.62 -21.45 26.23
C PHE A 121 -16.99 -20.27 27.15
N ALA A 122 -16.88 -19.02 26.68
CA ALA A 122 -17.25 -17.83 27.45
C ALA A 122 -18.76 -17.86 27.86
N ALA A 123 -19.63 -18.40 27.01
CA ALA A 123 -21.07 -18.49 27.23
C ALA A 123 -21.46 -19.51 28.31
N LEU A 124 -20.56 -20.39 28.78
CA LEU A 124 -20.78 -21.32 29.86
C LEU A 124 -20.79 -20.62 31.22
N SER A 125 -21.63 -21.12 32.13
CA SER A 125 -21.57 -20.77 33.56
C SER A 125 -20.29 -21.34 34.21
N GLN A 126 -19.90 -20.77 35.37
CA GLN A 126 -18.69 -21.24 36.08
C GLN A 126 -18.73 -22.75 36.40
N LYS A 127 -19.90 -23.26 36.80
CA LYS A 127 -20.10 -24.69 37.10
C LYS A 127 -19.87 -25.55 35.84
N GLU A 128 -20.36 -25.10 34.69
CA GLU A 128 -20.18 -25.78 33.40
C GLU A 128 -18.71 -25.76 32.95
N LYS A 129 -18.02 -24.61 33.12
CA LYS A 129 -16.59 -24.50 32.85
C LYS A 129 -15.73 -25.43 33.68
N ASP A 130 -16.09 -25.61 34.96
CA ASP A 130 -15.37 -26.50 35.86
C ASP A 130 -15.51 -27.99 35.43
N MET A 131 -16.61 -28.34 34.74
CA MET A 131 -16.86 -29.70 34.22
C MET A 131 -15.97 -30.06 33.03
N ILE A 132 -15.53 -29.06 32.26
CA ILE A 132 -14.66 -29.24 31.08
C ILE A 132 -13.30 -28.54 31.25
N LYS A 133 -12.76 -28.54 32.44
CA LYS A 133 -11.53 -27.81 32.79
C LYS A 133 -10.33 -28.20 31.90
N ASP A 134 -10.17 -29.46 31.56
CA ASP A 134 -9.08 -29.95 30.72
C ASP A 134 -9.16 -29.36 29.29
N HIS A 135 -10.37 -29.19 28.75
CA HIS A 135 -10.58 -28.54 27.47
C HIS A 135 -10.31 -27.00 27.55
N ALA A 136 -10.57 -26.39 28.71
CA ALA A 136 -10.19 -24.98 28.93
C ALA A 136 -8.66 -24.77 28.89
N GLU A 137 -7.90 -25.74 29.48
CA GLU A 137 -6.43 -25.70 29.40
C GLU A 137 -5.94 -25.91 27.95
N THR A 138 -6.58 -26.80 27.19
CA THR A 138 -6.31 -27.01 25.75
C THR A 138 -6.59 -25.76 24.94
N LEU A 139 -7.72 -25.08 25.18
CA LEU A 139 -8.09 -23.86 24.48
C LEU A 139 -7.08 -22.72 24.76
N ASN A 140 -6.67 -22.56 26.03
CA ASN A 140 -5.64 -21.57 26.38
C ASN A 140 -4.30 -21.89 25.70
N ALA A 141 -3.87 -23.13 25.70
CA ALA A 141 -2.66 -23.55 25.00
C ALA A 141 -2.73 -23.31 23.50
N ALA A 142 -3.91 -23.53 22.88
CA ALA A 142 -4.12 -23.20 21.46
C ALA A 142 -4.00 -21.68 21.18
N ARG A 143 -4.55 -20.85 22.05
CA ARG A 143 -4.40 -19.36 21.94
C ARG A 143 -2.93 -18.94 22.06
N GLU A 144 -2.21 -19.48 23.03
CA GLU A 144 -0.77 -19.18 23.19
C GLU A 144 0.05 -19.64 21.98
N ALA A 145 -0.20 -20.85 21.49
CA ALA A 145 0.44 -21.39 20.30
C ALA A 145 0.16 -20.54 19.05
N TYR A 146 -1.07 -20.03 18.90
CA TYR A 146 -1.43 -19.13 17.82
C TYR A 146 -0.63 -17.82 17.85
N ILE A 147 -0.52 -17.19 19.04
CA ILE A 147 0.28 -15.96 19.21
C ILE A 147 1.73 -16.20 18.81
N VAL A 148 2.30 -17.33 19.18
CA VAL A 148 3.68 -17.70 18.80
C VAL A 148 3.79 -17.88 17.28
N ALA A 149 2.87 -18.64 16.67
CA ALA A 149 2.87 -18.89 15.22
C ALA A 149 2.77 -17.61 14.40
N VAL A 150 1.96 -16.64 14.84
CA VAL A 150 1.85 -15.32 14.18
C VAL A 150 3.18 -14.56 14.30
N LYS A 151 3.78 -14.50 15.49
CA LYS A 151 5.09 -13.84 15.67
C LYS A 151 6.19 -14.48 14.80
N GLU A 152 6.26 -15.80 14.78
CA GLU A 152 7.21 -16.52 13.93
C GLU A 152 7.00 -16.23 12.45
N SER A 153 5.75 -16.13 12.00
CA SER A 153 5.42 -15.77 10.63
C SER A 153 5.86 -14.35 10.25
N HIS A 154 5.65 -13.37 11.14
CA HIS A 154 6.12 -12.01 10.92
C HIS A 154 7.65 -11.96 10.81
N VAL A 155 8.35 -12.60 11.75
CA VAL A 155 9.82 -12.68 11.75
C VAL A 155 10.35 -13.38 10.50
N ALA A 156 9.74 -14.47 10.08
CA ALA A 156 10.12 -15.19 8.86
C ALA A 156 9.97 -14.31 7.62
N THR A 157 8.85 -13.58 7.51
CA THR A 157 8.62 -12.64 6.40
C THR A 157 9.73 -11.58 6.33
N VAL A 158 10.08 -10.98 7.47
CA VAL A 158 11.16 -9.97 7.52
C VAL A 158 12.50 -10.59 7.15
N ALA A 159 12.80 -11.78 7.69
CA ALA A 159 14.04 -12.49 7.39
C ALA A 159 14.19 -12.80 5.89
N GLU A 160 13.12 -13.24 5.23
CA GLU A 160 13.10 -13.49 3.79
C GLU A 160 13.38 -12.23 2.97
N HIS A 161 12.81 -11.09 3.33
CA HIS A 161 13.07 -9.82 2.64
C HIS A 161 14.50 -9.33 2.85
N ILE A 162 15.06 -9.51 4.04
CA ILE A 162 16.47 -9.21 4.31
C ILE A 162 17.39 -10.10 3.45
N ASP A 163 17.13 -11.39 3.40
CA ASP A 163 17.94 -12.33 2.61
C ASP A 163 17.80 -12.08 1.09
N ALA A 164 16.63 -11.60 0.66
CA ALA A 164 16.37 -11.25 -0.73
C ALA A 164 17.13 -10.00 -1.22
N ILE A 165 17.68 -9.14 -0.34
CA ILE A 165 18.54 -8.02 -0.74
C ILE A 165 19.74 -8.52 -1.55
N GLY A 166 20.33 -9.65 -1.15
CA GLY A 166 21.45 -10.26 -1.84
C GLY A 166 22.68 -9.36 -1.93
N THR A 167 23.30 -9.30 -3.11
CA THR A 167 24.44 -8.40 -3.36
C THR A 167 23.96 -6.96 -3.52
N VAL A 168 24.49 -6.06 -2.70
CA VAL A 168 24.09 -4.64 -2.70
C VAL A 168 24.66 -3.92 -3.94
N THR A 169 23.80 -3.19 -4.62
CA THR A 169 24.11 -2.28 -5.72
C THR A 169 23.32 -0.98 -5.54
N LEU A 170 23.55 0.00 -6.41
CA LEU A 170 22.75 1.25 -6.40
C LEU A 170 21.27 1.03 -6.72
N ASP A 171 20.92 -0.11 -7.33
CA ASP A 171 19.52 -0.49 -7.60
C ASP A 171 18.85 -1.20 -6.41
N SER A 172 19.60 -1.49 -5.34
CA SER A 172 19.09 -2.23 -4.18
C SER A 172 18.24 -1.38 -3.20
N LYS A 173 18.09 -0.08 -3.47
CA LYS A 173 17.40 0.85 -2.56
C LYS A 173 16.03 0.36 -2.13
N ASP A 174 15.19 -0.01 -3.08
CA ASP A 174 13.79 -0.37 -2.80
C ASP A 174 13.69 -1.66 -1.96
N ALA A 175 14.59 -2.63 -2.19
CA ALA A 175 14.65 -3.86 -1.42
C ALA A 175 15.11 -3.61 0.03
N ILE A 176 16.10 -2.74 0.21
CA ILE A 176 16.61 -2.34 1.53
C ILE A 176 15.54 -1.56 2.31
N ASP A 177 14.89 -0.57 1.67
CA ASP A 177 13.83 0.23 2.28
C ASP A 177 12.66 -0.66 2.72
N LEU A 178 12.22 -1.58 1.86
CA LEU A 178 11.15 -2.52 2.19
C LEU A 178 11.50 -3.41 3.39
N ALA A 179 12.72 -3.97 3.40
CA ALA A 179 13.18 -4.79 4.52
C ALA A 179 13.24 -3.98 5.82
N ARG A 180 13.64 -2.69 5.75
CA ARG A 180 13.66 -1.78 6.89
C ARG A 180 12.25 -1.46 7.38
N GLU A 181 11.31 -1.13 6.50
CA GLU A 181 9.91 -0.87 6.86
C GLU A 181 9.27 -2.08 7.56
N LEU A 182 9.49 -3.27 7.03
CA LEU A 182 8.99 -4.51 7.62
C LEU A 182 9.63 -4.79 8.99
N TYR A 183 10.91 -4.52 9.17
CA TYR A 183 11.60 -4.64 10.46
C TYR A 183 11.06 -3.64 11.49
N ASP A 184 10.81 -2.40 11.09
CA ASP A 184 10.44 -1.33 12.02
C ASP A 184 9.05 -1.55 12.63
N VAL A 185 8.15 -2.26 11.95
CA VAL A 185 6.82 -2.61 12.48
C VAL A 185 6.83 -3.81 13.43
N LEU A 186 7.92 -4.56 13.52
CA LEU A 186 8.05 -5.66 14.49
C LEU A 186 8.05 -5.13 15.93
N THR A 187 7.45 -5.88 16.82
CA THR A 187 7.57 -5.66 18.27
C THR A 187 8.98 -5.96 18.76
N ASP A 188 9.35 -5.48 19.95
CA ASP A 188 10.68 -5.75 20.54
C ASP A 188 10.94 -7.25 20.74
N GLU A 189 9.88 -8.02 21.05
CA GLU A 189 9.97 -9.46 21.17
C GLU A 189 10.26 -10.13 19.82
N GLU A 190 9.57 -9.73 18.76
CA GLU A 190 9.78 -10.24 17.39
C GLU A 190 11.16 -9.83 16.85
N LYS A 191 11.61 -8.58 17.11
CA LYS A 191 12.96 -8.13 16.77
C LYS A 191 14.04 -8.98 17.45
N ALA A 192 13.82 -9.40 18.70
CA ALA A 192 14.75 -10.29 19.40
C ALA A 192 14.80 -11.72 18.80
N MET A 193 13.78 -12.16 18.08
CA MET A 193 13.75 -13.44 17.38
C MET A 193 14.47 -13.39 16.03
N LEU A 194 14.65 -12.22 15.43
CA LEU A 194 15.27 -12.06 14.12
C LEU A 194 16.77 -12.29 14.20
N THR A 195 17.30 -13.21 13.38
CA THR A 195 18.72 -13.62 13.43
C THR A 195 19.60 -12.96 12.40
N ASN A 196 19.03 -12.41 11.32
CA ASN A 196 19.75 -11.82 10.18
C ASN A 196 19.67 -10.28 10.13
N TYR A 197 19.30 -9.62 11.22
CA TYR A 197 19.24 -8.15 11.28
C TYR A 197 20.56 -7.47 10.89
N GLY A 198 21.70 -8.03 11.30
CA GLY A 198 23.01 -7.52 10.91
C GLY A 198 23.27 -7.51 9.40
N VAL A 199 22.56 -8.33 8.62
CA VAL A 199 22.64 -8.31 7.14
C VAL A 199 21.98 -7.04 6.61
N LEU A 200 20.83 -6.63 7.19
CA LEU A 200 20.14 -5.38 6.83
C LEU A 200 21.03 -4.17 7.15
N GLU A 201 21.59 -4.09 8.35
CA GLU A 201 22.51 -2.99 8.74
C GLU A 201 23.73 -2.92 7.81
N ALA A 202 24.31 -4.07 7.45
CA ALA A 202 25.43 -4.13 6.53
C ALA A 202 25.03 -3.68 5.11
N ALA A 203 23.83 -4.06 4.65
CA ALA A 203 23.32 -3.67 3.34
C ALA A 203 23.06 -2.15 3.25
N GLU A 204 22.51 -1.55 4.28
CA GLU A 204 22.29 -0.10 4.39
C GLU A 204 23.62 0.66 4.36
N ALA A 205 24.59 0.20 5.13
CA ALA A 205 25.92 0.82 5.19
C ALA A 205 26.65 0.71 3.84
N GLU A 206 26.58 -0.44 3.18
CA GLU A 206 27.19 -0.66 1.87
C GLU A 206 26.52 0.18 0.79
N TYR A 207 25.18 0.24 0.78
CA TYR A 207 24.44 1.11 -0.15
C TYR A 207 24.84 2.58 0.01
N ALA A 208 24.89 3.08 1.25
CA ALA A 208 25.29 4.45 1.54
C ALA A 208 26.73 4.73 1.04
N ALA A 209 27.65 3.80 1.26
CA ALA A 209 29.03 3.93 0.80
C ALA A 209 29.16 3.93 -0.74
N GLN A 210 28.41 3.06 -1.43
CA GLN A 210 28.39 3.01 -2.90
C GLN A 210 27.79 4.28 -3.48
N LYS A 211 26.73 4.80 -2.88
CA LYS A 211 26.09 6.07 -3.28
C LYS A 211 27.05 7.24 -3.13
N GLU A 212 27.72 7.37 -1.99
CA GLU A 212 28.73 8.40 -1.74
C GLU A 212 29.91 8.32 -2.73
N ALA A 213 30.38 7.10 -3.01
CA ALA A 213 31.44 6.88 -3.98
C ALA A 213 31.03 7.28 -5.40
N GLU A 214 29.80 6.98 -5.82
CA GLU A 214 29.28 7.35 -7.14
C GLU A 214 29.09 8.88 -7.25
N GLU A 215 28.54 9.53 -6.21
CA GLU A 215 28.43 10.99 -6.16
C GLU A 215 29.81 11.66 -6.21
N ALA A 216 30.80 11.12 -5.50
CA ALA A 216 32.17 11.60 -5.54
C ALA A 216 32.81 11.40 -6.93
N ARG A 217 32.55 10.28 -7.60
CA ARG A 217 33.01 10.00 -8.97
C ARG A 217 32.42 11.01 -9.95
N ILE A 218 31.10 11.25 -9.89
CA ILE A 218 30.41 12.22 -10.74
C ILE A 218 30.98 13.63 -10.52
N ARG A 219 31.20 14.02 -9.26
CA ARG A 219 31.79 15.32 -8.91
C ARG A 219 33.18 15.47 -9.49
N ALA A 220 34.04 14.46 -9.30
CA ALA A 220 35.40 14.49 -9.83
C ALA A 220 35.44 14.55 -11.37
N GLU A 221 34.49 13.93 -12.05
CA GLU A 221 34.38 14.01 -13.51
C GLU A 221 33.95 15.41 -13.96
N LYS A 222 32.95 16.02 -13.28
CA LYS A 222 32.54 17.41 -13.51
C LYS A 222 33.71 18.39 -13.28
N ASP A 223 34.41 18.25 -12.17
CA ASP A 223 35.56 19.10 -11.86
C ASP A 223 36.65 19.01 -12.95
N LYS A 224 36.90 17.82 -13.48
CA LYS A 224 37.83 17.59 -14.58
C LYS A 224 37.38 18.28 -15.86
N ILE A 225 36.08 18.21 -16.19
CA ILE A 225 35.52 18.92 -17.36
C ILE A 225 35.65 20.42 -17.17
N ILE A 226 35.27 20.94 -16.00
CA ILE A 226 35.39 22.37 -15.69
C ILE A 226 36.84 22.82 -15.85
N GLN A 227 37.80 22.09 -15.28
CA GLN A 227 39.22 22.43 -15.38
C GLN A 227 39.71 22.43 -16.84
N GLN A 228 39.31 21.42 -17.62
CA GLN A 228 39.70 21.29 -19.03
C GLN A 228 39.11 22.41 -19.89
N TYR A 229 37.81 22.67 -19.73
CA TYR A 229 37.10 23.61 -20.61
C TYR A 229 37.27 25.06 -20.19
N SER A 230 37.38 25.37 -18.89
CA SER A 230 37.59 26.76 -18.43
C SER A 230 38.82 27.44 -19.08
N SER A 231 39.80 26.65 -19.53
CA SER A 231 40.96 27.22 -20.25
C SER A 231 40.66 27.70 -21.66
N LYS A 232 39.45 27.50 -22.17
CA LYS A 232 38.97 27.98 -23.48
C LYS A 232 38.05 29.20 -23.35
N PHE A 233 37.91 29.71 -22.12
CA PHE A 233 36.97 30.80 -21.84
C PHE A 233 37.68 31.94 -21.12
N GLU A 234 37.39 33.14 -21.53
CA GLU A 234 37.60 34.36 -20.73
C GLU A 234 36.58 34.31 -19.59
N ILE A 235 37.06 34.46 -18.35
CA ILE A 235 36.25 34.42 -17.14
C ILE A 235 36.26 35.79 -16.50
N ASP A 236 35.08 36.45 -16.49
CA ASP A 236 34.87 37.73 -15.83
C ASP A 236 34.08 37.53 -14.54
N GLU A 237 34.68 37.89 -13.39
CA GLU A 237 34.11 37.77 -12.06
C GLU A 237 33.72 39.10 -11.46
N ASP A 238 32.43 39.31 -11.25
CA ASP A 238 31.92 40.35 -10.35
C ASP A 238 31.70 39.80 -8.95
N LYS A 239 32.68 40.12 -8.06
CA LYS A 239 32.63 39.65 -6.66
C LYS A 239 31.57 40.37 -5.83
N VAL A 240 31.07 41.53 -6.25
CA VAL A 240 30.03 42.29 -5.53
C VAL A 240 28.66 41.62 -5.76
N ASP A 241 28.35 41.38 -7.02
CA ASP A 241 27.08 40.75 -7.41
C ASP A 241 27.13 39.21 -7.40
N LYS A 242 28.31 38.64 -7.08
CA LYS A 242 28.56 37.18 -7.13
C LYS A 242 28.17 36.58 -8.47
N LEU A 243 28.56 37.26 -9.52
CA LEU A 243 28.26 36.97 -10.89
C LEU A 243 29.56 36.61 -11.62
N THR A 244 29.56 35.51 -12.35
CA THR A 244 30.68 35.12 -13.20
C THR A 244 30.19 34.87 -14.60
N TRP A 245 30.86 35.46 -15.57
CA TRP A 245 30.61 35.24 -16.98
C TRP A 245 31.72 34.34 -17.56
N TYR A 246 31.33 33.40 -18.43
CA TYR A 246 32.22 32.58 -19.21
C TYR A 246 31.93 32.83 -20.68
N MET A 247 32.85 33.51 -21.37
CA MET A 247 32.81 33.79 -22.79
C MET A 247 33.90 33.01 -23.50
N HIS A 248 33.53 32.26 -24.56
CA HIS A 248 34.52 31.41 -25.26
C HIS A 248 35.58 32.29 -25.97
N ASP A 249 36.86 31.95 -25.90
CA ASP A 249 37.97 32.69 -26.45
C ASP A 249 37.88 32.94 -27.97
N ASP A 250 37.23 32.05 -28.71
CA ASP A 250 36.98 32.18 -30.14
C ASP A 250 35.71 32.97 -30.47
N MET A 251 34.95 33.45 -29.47
CA MET A 251 33.83 34.36 -29.69
C MET A 251 34.38 35.70 -30.20
N PRO A 252 33.72 36.41 -31.17
CA PRO A 252 34.19 37.73 -31.62
C PRO A 252 34.28 38.71 -30.44
N ASP A 253 35.41 39.40 -30.33
CA ASP A 253 35.67 40.42 -29.29
C ASP A 253 34.63 41.55 -29.31
N TYR A 254 34.11 41.84 -30.50
CA TYR A 254 33.09 42.88 -30.72
C TYR A 254 31.97 42.36 -31.60
N ILE A 255 30.75 42.84 -31.37
CA ILE A 255 29.54 42.41 -32.09
C ILE A 255 29.47 42.93 -33.53
N ASP A 256 30.22 43.98 -33.86
CA ASP A 256 30.29 44.61 -35.19
C ASP A 256 31.26 43.93 -36.17
N ILE A 257 31.89 42.80 -35.76
CA ILE A 257 32.85 42.07 -36.60
C ILE A 257 32.17 41.21 -37.67
N ARG A 258 31.11 40.48 -37.29
CA ARG A 258 30.39 39.56 -38.18
C ARG A 258 29.07 39.10 -37.60
N SER A 259 28.20 38.56 -38.42
CA SER A 259 26.99 37.83 -37.98
C SER A 259 27.34 36.48 -37.36
N TYR A 260 26.65 36.07 -36.28
CA TYR A 260 26.80 34.77 -35.59
C TYR A 260 25.63 34.40 -34.69
N ILE A 261 25.57 33.14 -34.29
CA ILE A 261 24.83 32.64 -33.13
C ILE A 261 25.82 31.97 -32.18
N ILE A 262 25.97 32.52 -30.99
CA ILE A 262 26.91 31.98 -30.00
C ILE A 262 26.29 32.09 -28.61
N PRO A 263 26.18 31.00 -27.85
CA PRO A 263 25.81 31.05 -26.45
C PRO A 263 27.00 31.38 -25.56
N TYR A 264 26.73 31.94 -24.38
CA TYR A 264 27.70 32.13 -23.30
C TYR A 264 27.05 31.82 -21.94
N ILE A 265 27.83 31.64 -20.89
CA ILE A 265 27.33 31.19 -19.59
C ILE A 265 27.44 32.30 -18.57
N GLY A 266 26.36 32.57 -17.83
CA GLY A 266 26.38 33.31 -16.59
C GLY A 266 26.24 32.34 -15.40
N VAL A 267 26.91 32.63 -14.27
CA VAL A 267 26.74 31.91 -13.00
C VAL A 267 26.50 32.94 -11.90
N LYS A 268 25.34 32.92 -11.26
CA LYS A 268 25.03 33.81 -10.13
C LYS A 268 24.70 33.02 -8.88
N ASN A 269 25.43 33.27 -7.81
CA ASN A 269 25.29 32.54 -6.55
C ASN A 269 25.39 31.02 -6.72
N GLY A 270 26.22 30.56 -7.66
CA GLY A 270 26.38 29.14 -7.96
C GLY A 270 25.31 28.54 -8.90
N ASN A 271 24.36 29.33 -9.40
CA ASN A 271 23.35 28.87 -10.34
C ASN A 271 23.72 29.31 -11.76
N PRO A 272 24.07 28.37 -12.66
CA PRO A 272 24.41 28.67 -14.04
C PRO A 272 23.16 28.89 -14.89
N TRP A 273 23.29 29.72 -15.94
CA TRP A 273 22.33 29.85 -17.02
C TRP A 273 23.05 30.16 -18.33
N ILE A 274 22.41 29.89 -19.44
CA ILE A 274 22.90 30.22 -20.77
C ILE A 274 22.20 31.48 -21.25
N VAL A 275 22.99 32.34 -21.94
CA VAL A 275 22.48 33.44 -22.78
C VAL A 275 22.83 33.07 -24.21
N ILE A 276 21.85 33.09 -25.11
CA ILE A 276 22.07 32.86 -26.54
C ILE A 276 22.12 34.21 -27.22
N ARG A 277 23.26 34.57 -27.80
CA ARG A 277 23.40 35.76 -28.60
C ARG A 277 23.15 35.48 -30.08
N TYR A 278 22.15 36.14 -30.63
CA TYR A 278 21.84 36.21 -32.07
C TYR A 278 22.30 37.54 -32.58
N ASN A 279 23.27 37.56 -33.48
CA ASN A 279 23.89 38.78 -33.99
C ASN A 279 23.88 38.80 -35.51
N TYR A 280 23.34 39.88 -36.07
CA TYR A 280 23.43 40.26 -37.45
C TYR A 280 24.35 41.45 -37.59
N THR A 281 25.34 41.42 -38.50
CA THR A 281 26.29 42.51 -38.75
C THR A 281 26.62 42.55 -40.22
N GLU A 282 26.30 43.65 -40.90
CA GLU A 282 26.50 43.89 -42.34
C GLU A 282 26.57 45.39 -42.64
N ASP A 283 26.50 45.80 -43.92
CA ASP A 283 26.57 47.17 -44.36
C ASP A 283 25.22 47.90 -44.49
N ASP A 284 24.08 47.20 -44.28
CA ASP A 284 22.73 47.76 -44.35
C ASP A 284 21.80 47.17 -43.30
N TRP A 285 20.80 47.93 -42.83
CA TRP A 285 19.80 47.53 -41.86
C TRP A 285 18.76 46.58 -42.46
N ILE A 286 18.41 45.51 -41.73
CA ILE A 286 17.27 44.66 -42.06
C ILE A 286 16.13 44.82 -41.09
N PHE A 287 16.38 45.38 -39.88
CA PHE A 287 15.37 45.54 -38.83
C PHE A 287 14.67 44.22 -38.47
N TRP A 288 15.48 43.19 -38.28
CA TRP A 288 14.92 41.84 -38.04
C TRP A 288 14.12 41.75 -36.76
N GLU A 289 13.01 40.99 -36.84
CA GLU A 289 12.08 40.73 -35.74
C GLU A 289 11.83 39.23 -35.57
N ASN A 290 12.12 38.45 -36.59
CA ASN A 290 11.89 37.03 -36.66
C ASN A 290 13.16 36.32 -37.07
N MET A 291 13.26 35.06 -36.65
CA MET A 291 14.28 34.14 -37.15
C MET A 291 13.64 32.81 -37.55
N LYS A 292 14.15 32.27 -38.68
CA LYS A 292 13.93 30.91 -39.08
C LYS A 292 15.26 30.18 -39.07
N ILE A 293 15.37 29.18 -38.19
CA ILE A 293 16.59 28.38 -37.97
C ILE A 293 16.36 27.03 -38.63
N VAL A 294 17.10 26.71 -39.66
CA VAL A 294 17.06 25.43 -40.37
C VAL A 294 18.30 24.66 -40.01
N VAL A 295 18.14 23.55 -39.34
CA VAL A 295 19.19 22.65 -38.89
C VAL A 295 19.01 21.32 -39.63
N ASP A 296 19.86 21.08 -40.63
CA ASP A 296 19.68 19.98 -41.59
C ASP A 296 18.25 19.97 -42.13
N ASP A 297 17.43 18.96 -41.76
CA ASP A 297 16.04 18.81 -42.21
C ASP A 297 14.99 19.39 -41.23
N GLU A 298 15.40 19.92 -40.07
CA GLU A 298 14.52 20.48 -39.05
C GLU A 298 14.45 22.01 -39.14
N THR A 299 13.29 22.56 -38.77
CA THR A 299 13.07 24.00 -38.80
C THR A 299 12.50 24.53 -37.50
N TYR A 300 13.13 25.52 -36.92
CA TYR A 300 12.69 26.26 -35.75
C TYR A 300 12.31 27.68 -36.15
N TYR A 301 11.30 28.25 -35.48
CA TYR A 301 10.85 29.61 -35.69
C TYR A 301 10.92 30.37 -34.37
N LYS A 302 11.47 31.59 -34.42
CA LYS A 302 11.57 32.43 -33.24
C LYS A 302 11.12 33.86 -33.57
N TYR A 303 10.14 34.31 -32.80
CA TYR A 303 9.72 35.72 -32.82
C TYR A 303 10.42 36.47 -31.67
N VAL A 304 11.19 37.51 -32.01
CA VAL A 304 11.87 38.40 -31.05
C VAL A 304 11.12 39.70 -30.89
N GLY A 305 10.67 40.26 -31.97
CA GLY A 305 9.99 41.54 -32.05
C GLY A 305 10.94 42.74 -32.10
N TYR A 306 10.47 43.77 -32.75
CA TYR A 306 11.27 44.97 -33.10
C TYR A 306 11.94 45.62 -31.88
N PHE A 307 11.27 45.71 -30.74
CA PHE A 307 11.75 46.44 -29.57
C PHE A 307 12.74 45.63 -28.70
N ASN A 308 12.84 44.33 -28.89
CA ASN A 308 13.78 43.49 -28.15
C ASN A 308 15.14 43.40 -28.86
N THR A 309 15.18 43.67 -30.15
CA THR A 309 16.42 43.73 -30.92
C THR A 309 17.14 45.06 -30.65
N VAL A 310 18.36 44.98 -30.15
CA VAL A 310 19.23 46.16 -29.97
C VAL A 310 19.92 46.48 -31.28
N ARG A 311 20.14 47.76 -31.57
CA ARG A 311 20.68 48.24 -32.85
C ARG A 311 21.69 49.33 -32.63
N ASP A 312 22.83 49.27 -33.35
CA ASP A 312 23.85 50.33 -33.37
C ASP A 312 24.62 50.30 -34.67
N ASN A 313 25.41 51.32 -34.95
CA ASN A 313 26.23 51.44 -36.15
C ASN A 313 27.48 52.28 -35.94
N ASP A 314 28.56 51.96 -36.65
CA ASP A 314 29.75 52.79 -36.77
C ASP A 314 30.46 52.52 -38.10
N GLY A 315 31.05 53.57 -38.65
CA GLY A 315 31.93 53.47 -39.82
C GLY A 315 31.32 52.91 -41.11
N GLY A 316 30.01 52.84 -41.20
CA GLY A 316 29.27 52.17 -42.32
C GLY A 316 28.94 50.73 -42.14
N VAL A 317 29.20 50.20 -40.97
CA VAL A 317 28.74 48.86 -40.52
C VAL A 317 27.55 49.04 -39.58
N VAL A 318 26.55 48.22 -39.71
CA VAL A 318 25.38 48.15 -38.83
C VAL A 318 25.33 46.81 -38.15
N TRP A 319 24.84 46.78 -36.92
CA TRP A 319 24.61 45.52 -36.23
C TRP A 319 23.32 45.55 -35.45
N GLU A 320 22.64 44.41 -35.46
CA GLU A 320 21.38 44.18 -34.78
C GLU A 320 21.49 42.86 -33.99
N TRP A 321 21.29 42.90 -32.66
CA TRP A 321 21.44 41.72 -31.85
C TRP A 321 20.33 41.55 -30.83
N TYR A 322 20.17 40.31 -30.38
CA TYR A 322 19.32 39.93 -29.27
C TYR A 322 20.03 38.92 -28.40
N ASP A 323 20.09 39.22 -27.10
CA ASP A 323 20.57 38.31 -26.08
C ASP A 323 19.38 37.67 -25.41
N GLU A 324 19.24 36.33 -25.52
CA GLU A 324 18.20 35.56 -24.93
C GLU A 324 18.71 34.86 -23.68
N PRO A 325 18.40 35.35 -22.47
CA PRO A 325 18.71 34.63 -21.24
C PRO A 325 17.73 33.45 -21.07
N LEU A 326 18.26 32.26 -20.86
CA LEU A 326 17.49 31.08 -20.44
C LEU A 326 17.35 31.07 -18.93
N ASP A 327 16.50 30.17 -18.41
CA ASP A 327 16.30 30.04 -16.98
C ASP A 327 17.54 29.49 -16.26
N TYR A 328 17.68 29.82 -14.97
CA TYR A 328 18.74 29.27 -14.13
C TYR A 328 18.62 27.74 -14.01
N ASN A 329 19.74 27.06 -14.08
CA ASN A 329 19.83 25.60 -13.97
C ASN A 329 18.93 24.84 -14.97
N GLN A 330 18.67 25.43 -16.14
CA GLN A 330 17.85 24.79 -17.16
C GLN A 330 18.46 23.46 -17.59
N SER A 331 17.63 22.41 -17.66
CA SER A 331 18.08 21.08 -18.10
C SER A 331 18.57 21.11 -19.55
N LEU A 332 19.61 20.33 -19.84
CA LEU A 332 20.11 20.14 -21.22
C LEU A 332 19.06 19.54 -22.17
N ASP A 333 18.00 18.95 -21.65
CA ASP A 333 16.87 18.41 -22.42
C ASP A 333 15.82 19.46 -22.79
N SER A 334 16.01 20.74 -22.42
CA SER A 334 15.10 21.81 -22.80
C SER A 334 15.15 22.10 -24.30
N GLU A 335 14.06 22.64 -24.84
CA GLU A 335 13.91 22.85 -26.29
C GLU A 335 15.05 23.70 -26.88
N GLU A 336 15.44 24.79 -26.20
CA GLU A 336 16.50 25.70 -26.64
C GLU A 336 17.88 25.04 -26.60
N LEU A 337 18.18 24.27 -25.54
CA LEU A 337 19.48 23.61 -25.40
C LEU A 337 19.61 22.41 -26.34
N VAL A 338 18.51 21.67 -26.57
CA VAL A 338 18.45 20.62 -27.59
C VAL A 338 18.63 21.22 -29.00
N MET A 339 18.01 22.36 -29.29
CA MET A 339 18.24 23.08 -30.56
C MET A 339 19.71 23.47 -30.72
N LEU A 340 20.35 24.05 -29.71
CA LEU A 340 21.77 24.36 -29.73
C LEU A 340 22.65 23.14 -29.96
N GLN A 341 22.34 22.02 -29.28
CA GLN A 341 23.05 20.76 -29.47
C GLN A 341 22.94 20.26 -30.91
N LYS A 342 21.74 20.32 -31.49
CA LYS A 342 21.52 19.95 -32.89
C LYS A 342 22.29 20.88 -33.85
N ILE A 343 22.31 22.18 -33.60
CA ILE A 343 23.12 23.14 -34.37
C ILE A 343 24.59 22.73 -34.32
N ALA A 344 25.11 22.44 -33.11
CA ALA A 344 26.51 22.04 -32.93
C ALA A 344 26.88 20.78 -33.70
N ASP A 345 25.96 19.83 -33.82
CA ASP A 345 26.21 18.50 -34.42
C ASP A 345 25.78 18.40 -35.88
N SER A 346 25.04 19.38 -36.43
CA SER A 346 24.52 19.38 -37.80
C SER A 346 25.61 19.39 -38.88
N GLU A 347 25.28 18.91 -40.06
CA GLU A 347 26.11 19.12 -41.26
C GLU A 347 26.00 20.58 -41.71
N GLU A 348 24.76 21.09 -41.82
CA GLU A 348 24.49 22.46 -42.19
C GLU A 348 23.47 23.10 -41.24
N THR A 349 23.69 24.38 -40.88
CA THR A 349 22.68 25.22 -40.23
C THR A 349 22.63 26.53 -40.89
N ILE A 350 21.43 26.95 -41.31
CA ILE A 350 21.15 28.28 -41.86
C ILE A 350 20.17 29.01 -40.94
N ILE A 351 20.54 30.22 -40.54
CA ILE A 351 19.69 31.10 -39.75
C ILE A 351 19.29 32.28 -40.65
N ARG A 352 18.00 32.41 -40.92
CA ARG A 352 17.43 33.52 -41.60
C ARG A 352 16.96 34.56 -40.58
N PHE A 353 17.58 35.71 -40.55
CA PHE A 353 17.10 36.90 -39.87
C PHE A 353 16.11 37.62 -40.78
N GLU A 354 14.88 37.85 -40.33
CA GLU A 354 13.78 38.39 -41.16
C GLU A 354 13.26 39.70 -40.54
N GLY A 355 13.34 40.77 -41.29
CA GLY A 355 12.60 42.01 -41.06
C GLY A 355 11.43 42.17 -42.03
N ASP A 356 10.69 43.24 -41.98
CA ASP A 356 9.49 43.47 -42.80
C ASP A 356 9.76 43.44 -44.32
N ASN A 357 10.91 43.94 -44.76
CA ASN A 357 11.21 44.08 -46.19
C ASN A 357 12.47 43.32 -46.63
N TYR A 358 13.33 42.99 -45.73
CA TYR A 358 14.63 42.39 -45.99
C TYR A 358 14.91 41.21 -45.10
N TYR A 359 15.77 40.32 -45.55
CA TYR A 359 16.27 39.20 -44.78
C TYR A 359 17.75 38.95 -45.04
N TYR A 360 18.38 38.22 -44.13
CA TYR A 360 19.76 37.76 -44.27
C TYR A 360 19.89 36.33 -43.84
N ASP A 361 20.59 35.52 -44.65
CA ASP A 361 20.83 34.09 -44.39
C ASP A 361 22.27 33.92 -43.88
N LEU A 362 22.42 33.58 -42.61
CA LEU A 362 23.66 33.20 -41.97
C LEU A 362 23.84 31.69 -42.04
N THR A 363 24.94 31.21 -42.67
CA THR A 363 25.37 29.84 -42.49
C THR A 363 26.28 29.76 -41.26
N VAL A 364 25.86 28.95 -40.26
CA VAL A 364 26.62 28.80 -39.00
C VAL A 364 27.94 28.12 -39.28
N SER A 365 29.03 28.79 -38.92
CA SER A 365 30.39 28.32 -39.19
C SER A 365 30.77 27.09 -38.34
N LYS A 366 31.81 26.36 -38.79
CA LYS A 366 32.37 25.27 -37.99
C LYS A 366 32.93 25.72 -36.66
N THR A 367 33.50 26.94 -36.60
CA THR A 367 33.99 27.54 -35.36
C THR A 367 32.83 27.81 -34.41
N ASP A 368 31.73 28.43 -34.88
CA ASP A 368 30.55 28.72 -34.04
C ASP A 368 29.93 27.41 -33.49
N LYS A 369 29.84 26.38 -34.31
CA LYS A 369 29.42 25.04 -33.88
C LYS A 369 30.34 24.43 -32.81
N ALA A 370 31.65 24.63 -32.91
CA ALA A 370 32.61 24.20 -31.91
C ALA A 370 32.43 24.98 -30.57
N ILE A 371 32.25 26.32 -30.67
CA ILE A 371 31.95 27.16 -29.50
C ILE A 371 30.67 26.70 -28.80
N ILE A 372 29.60 26.49 -29.56
CA ILE A 372 28.32 25.98 -28.98
C ILE A 372 28.54 24.67 -28.24
N ARG A 373 29.29 23.74 -28.82
CA ARG A 373 29.58 22.44 -28.18
C ARG A 373 30.37 22.60 -26.88
N ASP A 374 31.40 23.45 -26.89
CA ASP A 374 32.25 23.71 -25.73
C ASP A 374 31.45 24.40 -24.61
N VAL A 375 30.57 25.35 -24.95
CA VAL A 375 29.66 26.03 -24.00
C VAL A 375 28.69 25.04 -23.37
N LEU A 376 28.02 24.21 -24.17
CA LEU A 376 27.09 23.20 -23.65
C LEU A 376 27.80 22.18 -22.74
N THR A 377 29.02 21.78 -23.09
CA THR A 377 29.82 20.86 -22.27
C THR A 377 30.19 21.48 -20.92
N LEU A 378 30.67 22.70 -20.91
CA LEU A 378 31.01 23.40 -19.67
C LEU A 378 29.76 23.67 -18.82
N TYR A 379 28.67 24.12 -19.46
CA TYR A 379 27.40 24.33 -18.77
C TYR A 379 26.86 23.06 -18.09
N GLY A 380 26.88 21.92 -18.80
CA GLY A 380 26.47 20.64 -18.23
C GLY A 380 27.29 20.22 -17.01
N ALA A 381 28.59 20.56 -16.98
CA ALA A 381 29.44 20.31 -15.82
C ALA A 381 29.18 21.29 -14.66
N LEU A 382 28.76 22.53 -14.97
CA LEU A 382 28.40 23.55 -13.96
C LEU A 382 27.00 23.32 -13.36
N LEU A 383 26.12 22.59 -14.04
CA LEU A 383 24.85 22.14 -13.46
C LEU A 383 25.09 21.26 -12.25
N GLY A 384 24.48 21.58 -11.12
CA GLY A 384 24.65 20.92 -9.82
C GLY A 384 24.25 19.43 -9.79
#